data_a0173dbd6b058705625528d164070b6c
#
_entry.id   a0173dbd6b058705625528d164070b6c
#
_cell.length_a   1.000
_cell.length_b   1.000
_cell.length_c   1.000
_cell.angle_alpha   90.00
_cell.angle_beta   90.00
_cell.angle_gamma   90.00
#
_symmetry.space_group_name_H-M   'P 1'
#
loop_
_entity.id
_entity.type
_entity.pdbx_description
1 polymer ?
#
loop_
_entity_poly.entity_id
_entity_poly.type
_entity_poly.pdbx_seq_one_letter_code
_entity_poly.pdbx_strand_id
1 'polypeptide(L)'
;ITNYGEGVVMYYNKDMFDKYGIEIPKTFDDLEAAMQKFVDNGVTPLSEGVAEYPLQHLWWQLVLSKANDKFIKNYEMYDGDVDWQGEATTYATKTIKDWVSKGYISKDCTGTKAEDAGQGFMNGTYPMFFSGTWWFGRFQSDMKNANWTFSTFPDTDKVVGSSGNIWVIPENSKKKDLAAQFIDITLSDEVQDLMGNSGGLPIAADPDKITDEKTKELITSFNGVLEKNALGFYPDWPTSTFYDELNSSLQELVNGTSGVKDVLNQMKDNYDKGVEAAGVKS
;
A
#
# COMPACT_ATOMS: atom_id res chain seq x y z
N ILE A 1 -18.68 -11.19 -4.19
CA ILE A 1 -19.08 -9.82 -3.88
C ILE A 1 -18.14 -9.23 -2.85
N THR A 2 -17.75 -7.98 -2.99
CA THR A 2 -16.87 -7.25 -2.06
C THR A 2 -17.69 -6.58 -0.98
N ASN A 3 -17.12 -6.37 0.22
CA ASN A 3 -17.80 -5.68 1.33
C ASN A 3 -17.03 -4.49 1.89
N TYR A 4 -15.71 -4.42 1.72
CA TYR A 4 -14.92 -3.25 2.08
C TYR A 4 -13.72 -3.09 1.17
N GLY A 5 -13.24 -1.86 1.03
CA GLY A 5 -12.08 -1.52 0.24
C GLY A 5 -10.80 -1.46 1.05
N GLU A 6 -9.68 -1.52 0.37
CA GLU A 6 -8.36 -1.32 0.94
C GLU A 6 -7.53 -0.44 -0.01
N GLY A 7 -6.83 0.51 0.53
CA GLY A 7 -5.89 1.34 -0.20
C GLY A 7 -4.64 1.58 0.62
N VAL A 8 -3.53 1.82 -0.04
CA VAL A 8 -2.28 2.19 0.63
C VAL A 8 -2.12 3.70 0.53
N VAL A 9 -1.86 4.33 1.67
CA VAL A 9 -1.77 5.78 1.79
C VAL A 9 -0.51 6.17 2.54
N MET A 10 -0.11 7.40 2.40
CA MET A 10 0.97 7.99 3.19
C MET A 10 0.40 8.61 4.47
N TYR A 11 0.83 8.12 5.62
CA TYR A 11 0.53 8.70 6.93
C TYR A 11 1.65 9.64 7.37
N TYR A 12 1.28 10.76 8.00
CA TYR A 12 2.19 11.79 8.47
C TYR A 12 1.95 12.11 9.94
N ASN A 13 3.00 12.09 10.75
CA ASN A 13 2.98 12.59 12.12
C ASN A 13 3.19 14.12 12.10
N LYS A 14 2.10 14.88 12.16
CA LYS A 14 2.14 16.36 12.07
C LYS A 14 2.94 17.00 13.20
N ASP A 15 2.90 16.42 14.40
CA ASP A 15 3.68 16.96 15.52
C ASP A 15 5.19 16.93 15.21
N MET A 16 5.67 15.88 14.51
CA MET A 16 7.06 15.82 14.06
C MET A 16 7.33 16.80 12.91
N PHE A 17 6.42 16.93 11.95
CA PHE A 17 6.56 17.89 10.87
C PHE A 17 6.63 19.32 11.41
N ASP A 18 5.73 19.71 12.33
CA ASP A 18 5.70 21.01 12.98
C ASP A 18 6.98 21.27 13.80
N LYS A 19 7.45 20.27 14.54
CA LYS A 19 8.69 20.34 15.34
C LYS A 19 9.91 20.72 14.50
N TYR A 20 10.01 20.21 13.28
CA TYR A 20 11.15 20.46 12.39
C TYR A 20 10.88 21.55 11.36
N GLY A 21 9.72 22.21 11.39
CA GLY A 21 9.33 23.25 10.45
C GLY A 21 9.23 22.75 9.01
N ILE A 22 8.68 21.54 8.84
CA ILE A 22 8.48 20.88 7.55
C ILE A 22 7.00 20.87 7.23
N GLU A 23 6.63 21.24 6.02
CA GLU A 23 5.24 21.13 5.54
C GLU A 23 4.93 19.72 5.07
N ILE A 24 3.64 19.32 5.16
CA ILE A 24 3.18 18.03 4.61
C ILE A 24 3.35 18.07 3.08
N PRO A 25 4.04 17.09 2.50
CA PRO A 25 4.33 17.03 1.06
C PRO A 25 3.07 16.98 0.20
N LYS A 26 3.08 17.70 -0.92
CA LYS A 26 2.01 17.69 -1.93
C LYS A 26 2.48 17.12 -3.26
N THR A 27 3.77 17.18 -3.53
CA THR A 27 4.41 16.66 -4.72
C THR A 27 5.48 15.64 -4.33
N PHE A 28 5.94 14.85 -5.29
CA PHE A 28 7.05 13.91 -5.06
C PHE A 28 8.36 14.64 -4.69
N ASP A 29 8.61 15.78 -5.30
CA ASP A 29 9.77 16.62 -4.96
C ASP A 29 9.67 17.16 -3.53
N ASP A 30 8.47 17.58 -3.08
CA ASP A 30 8.24 17.99 -1.69
C ASP A 30 8.49 16.82 -0.73
N LEU A 31 8.08 15.60 -1.11
CA LEU A 31 8.28 14.39 -0.31
C LEU A 31 9.78 14.12 -0.11
N GLU A 32 10.57 14.12 -1.19
CA GLU A 32 12.02 13.94 -1.08
C GLU A 32 12.69 15.08 -0.30
N ALA A 33 12.26 16.33 -0.50
CA ALA A 33 12.77 17.47 0.24
C ALA A 33 12.45 17.37 1.75
N ALA A 34 11.25 16.92 2.10
CA ALA A 34 10.86 16.67 3.49
C ALA A 34 11.72 15.56 4.11
N MET A 35 11.90 14.44 3.39
CA MET A 35 12.74 13.33 3.84
C MET A 35 14.18 13.78 4.08
N GLN A 36 14.75 14.58 3.16
CA GLN A 36 16.11 15.10 3.34
C GLN A 36 16.22 15.98 4.59
N LYS A 37 15.26 16.86 4.83
CA LYS A 37 15.26 17.70 6.05
C LYS A 37 15.21 16.87 7.32
N PHE A 38 14.46 15.77 7.36
CA PHE A 38 14.45 14.87 8.51
C PHE A 38 15.82 14.21 8.70
N VAL A 39 16.42 13.71 7.63
CA VAL A 39 17.78 13.11 7.69
C VAL A 39 18.81 14.13 8.16
N ASP A 40 18.78 15.36 7.69
CA ASP A 40 19.67 16.44 8.11
C ASP A 40 19.54 16.76 9.61
N ASN A 41 18.39 16.42 10.22
CA ASN A 41 18.12 16.52 11.65
C ASN A 41 18.33 15.19 12.40
N GLY A 42 18.93 14.19 11.76
CA GLY A 42 19.23 12.88 12.39
C GLY A 42 18.01 11.98 12.59
N VAL A 43 16.93 12.19 11.82
CA VAL A 43 15.69 11.41 11.89
C VAL A 43 15.52 10.62 10.59
N THR A 44 15.38 9.31 10.70
CA THR A 44 14.97 8.48 9.56
C THR A 44 13.50 8.76 9.22
N PRO A 45 13.17 9.22 8.01
CA PRO A 45 11.84 9.73 7.73
C PRO A 45 10.75 8.68 7.52
N LEU A 46 11.08 7.53 6.90
CA LEU A 46 10.09 6.49 6.57
C LEU A 46 10.17 5.30 7.51
N SER A 47 9.04 4.95 8.09
CA SER A 47 8.87 3.68 8.79
C SER A 47 8.56 2.59 7.78
N GLU A 48 9.50 1.68 7.57
CA GLU A 48 9.39 0.61 6.59
C GLU A 48 9.77 -0.74 7.19
N GLY A 49 9.26 -1.79 6.57
CA GLY A 49 9.60 -3.17 6.89
C GLY A 49 9.58 -4.02 5.63
N VAL A 50 10.50 -4.97 5.54
CA VAL A 50 10.59 -5.91 4.41
C VAL A 50 10.82 -7.36 4.86
N ALA A 51 10.70 -7.63 6.16
CA ALA A 51 10.48 -9.00 6.66
C ALA A 51 9.07 -9.50 6.30
N GLU A 52 8.15 -8.54 6.07
CA GLU A 52 6.79 -8.70 5.58
C GLU A 52 6.51 -7.52 4.61
N TYR A 53 5.32 -6.88 4.67
CA TYR A 53 5.09 -5.56 4.08
C TYR A 53 5.47 -4.47 5.12
N PRO A 54 5.60 -3.14 4.83
CA PRO A 54 5.00 -2.45 3.69
C PRO A 54 5.93 -2.09 2.52
N LEU A 55 7.24 -2.32 2.57
CA LEU A 55 8.16 -1.84 1.52
C LEU A 55 7.78 -2.31 0.11
N GLN A 56 7.22 -3.51 -0.02
CA GLN A 56 6.72 -4.00 -1.30
C GLN A 56 5.56 -3.14 -1.85
N HIS A 57 4.70 -2.61 -0.97
CA HIS A 57 3.64 -1.70 -1.38
C HIS A 57 4.20 -0.36 -1.86
N LEU A 58 5.22 0.16 -1.19
CA LEU A 58 5.91 1.38 -1.62
C LEU A 58 6.62 1.17 -2.96
N TRP A 59 7.31 0.05 -3.14
CA TRP A 59 7.90 -0.30 -4.42
C TRP A 59 6.86 -0.34 -5.54
N TRP A 60 5.72 -1.00 -5.29
CA TRP A 60 4.65 -1.09 -6.29
C TRP A 60 3.98 0.26 -6.55
N GLN A 61 3.79 1.09 -5.54
CA GLN A 61 3.29 2.45 -5.73
C GLN A 61 4.22 3.28 -6.64
N LEU A 62 5.53 3.14 -6.47
CA LEU A 62 6.50 3.77 -7.35
C LEU A 62 6.44 3.20 -8.77
N VAL A 63 6.21 1.89 -8.94
CA VAL A 63 5.95 1.30 -10.26
C VAL A 63 4.70 1.91 -10.87
N LEU A 64 3.58 1.96 -10.15
CA LEU A 64 2.30 2.51 -10.62
C LEU A 64 2.42 3.99 -11.02
N SER A 65 3.30 4.76 -10.39
CA SER A 65 3.51 6.17 -10.76
C SER A 65 4.11 6.38 -12.16
N LYS A 66 4.72 5.35 -12.75
CA LYS A 66 5.33 5.36 -14.09
C LYS A 66 4.71 4.36 -15.04
N ALA A 67 3.95 3.39 -14.55
CA ALA A 67 3.33 2.35 -15.34
C ALA A 67 2.13 2.89 -16.15
N ASN A 68 2.03 2.47 -17.41
CA ASN A 68 0.83 2.68 -18.20
C ASN A 68 -0.20 1.56 -17.95
N ASP A 69 -1.43 1.78 -18.37
CA ASP A 69 -2.53 0.84 -18.16
C ASP A 69 -2.28 -0.53 -18.81
N LYS A 70 -1.53 -0.56 -19.91
CA LYS A 70 -1.17 -1.83 -20.56
C LYS A 70 -0.23 -2.65 -19.68
N PHE A 71 0.79 -2.02 -19.08
CA PHE A 71 1.70 -2.70 -18.16
C PHE A 71 0.92 -3.28 -16.97
N ILE A 72 0.06 -2.46 -16.35
CA ILE A 72 -0.75 -2.88 -15.18
C ILE A 72 -1.65 -4.06 -15.56
N LYS A 73 -2.38 -3.95 -16.67
CA LYS A 73 -3.27 -5.02 -17.14
C LYS A 73 -2.51 -6.31 -17.44
N ASN A 74 -1.35 -6.22 -18.10
CA ASN A 74 -0.53 -7.38 -18.39
C ASN A 74 -0.07 -8.07 -17.11
N TYR A 75 0.37 -7.28 -16.13
CA TYR A 75 0.79 -7.80 -14.84
C TYR A 75 -0.35 -8.45 -14.05
N GLU A 76 -1.48 -7.77 -13.93
CA GLU A 76 -2.60 -8.21 -13.09
C GLU A 76 -3.40 -9.37 -13.72
N MET A 77 -3.49 -9.39 -15.03
CA MET A 77 -4.38 -10.32 -15.76
C MET A 77 -3.63 -11.36 -16.57
N TYR A 78 -2.30 -11.39 -16.53
CA TYR A 78 -1.47 -12.21 -17.42
C TYR A 78 -1.79 -12.00 -18.91
N ASP A 79 -2.15 -10.76 -19.30
CA ASP A 79 -2.65 -10.44 -20.64
C ASP A 79 -1.52 -9.92 -21.56
N GLY A 80 -0.37 -10.55 -21.50
CA GLY A 80 0.80 -10.24 -22.34
C GLY A 80 2.07 -10.02 -21.56
N ASP A 81 3.12 -9.58 -22.26
CA ASP A 81 4.46 -9.40 -21.69
C ASP A 81 4.50 -8.27 -20.66
N VAL A 82 5.18 -8.51 -19.55
CA VAL A 82 5.54 -7.53 -18.53
C VAL A 82 6.99 -7.14 -18.72
N ASP A 83 7.24 -5.87 -19.01
CA ASP A 83 8.61 -5.34 -19.16
C ASP A 83 9.25 -5.08 -17.80
N TRP A 84 9.83 -6.13 -17.23
CA TRP A 84 10.51 -6.10 -15.93
C TRP A 84 11.80 -5.25 -15.92
N GLN A 85 12.37 -4.94 -17.06
CA GLN A 85 13.55 -4.06 -17.17
C GLN A 85 13.17 -2.68 -17.73
N GLY A 86 11.87 -2.43 -17.89
CA GLY A 86 11.34 -1.18 -18.40
C GLY A 86 11.44 -0.01 -17.43
N GLU A 87 10.91 1.13 -17.86
CA GLU A 87 11.00 2.38 -17.09
C GLU A 87 10.39 2.26 -15.70
N ALA A 88 9.16 1.73 -15.58
CA ALA A 88 8.42 1.74 -14.33
C ALA A 88 9.10 0.94 -13.21
N THR A 89 9.43 -0.32 -13.48
CA THR A 89 10.08 -1.21 -12.51
C THR A 89 11.50 -0.78 -12.18
N THR A 90 12.25 -0.33 -13.21
CA THR A 90 13.60 0.20 -13.01
C THR A 90 13.60 1.49 -12.20
N TYR A 91 12.65 2.40 -12.45
CA TYR A 91 12.48 3.62 -11.67
C TYR A 91 12.22 3.29 -10.20
N ALA A 92 11.21 2.45 -9.92
CA ALA A 92 10.84 2.08 -8.56
C ALA A 92 12.01 1.46 -7.79
N THR A 93 12.69 0.50 -8.41
CA THR A 93 13.80 -0.22 -7.78
C THR A 93 15.01 0.69 -7.53
N LYS A 94 15.32 1.60 -8.47
CA LYS A 94 16.37 2.61 -8.28
C LYS A 94 16.01 3.60 -7.19
N THR A 95 14.76 4.06 -7.12
CA THR A 95 14.28 4.98 -6.09
C THR A 95 14.41 4.38 -4.70
N ILE A 96 13.99 3.14 -4.49
CA ILE A 96 14.18 2.45 -3.20
C ILE A 96 15.66 2.37 -2.82
N LYS A 97 16.51 1.96 -3.77
CA LYS A 97 17.96 1.88 -3.53
C LYS A 97 18.57 3.24 -3.17
N ASP A 98 18.16 4.29 -3.85
CA ASP A 98 18.60 5.66 -3.61
C ASP A 98 18.12 6.15 -2.24
N TRP A 99 16.86 5.93 -1.89
CA TRP A 99 16.30 6.30 -0.58
C TRP A 99 16.98 5.60 0.58
N VAL A 100 17.36 4.32 0.42
CA VAL A 100 18.20 3.62 1.40
C VAL A 100 19.59 4.27 1.49
N SER A 101 20.21 4.62 0.37
CA SER A 101 21.54 5.25 0.34
C SER A 101 21.54 6.65 0.96
N LYS A 102 20.45 7.39 0.83
CA LYS A 102 20.23 8.72 1.44
C LYS A 102 19.82 8.65 2.92
N GLY A 103 19.51 7.47 3.45
CA GLY A 103 19.03 7.29 4.80
C GLY A 103 17.54 7.62 5.00
N TYR A 104 16.77 7.73 3.90
CA TYR A 104 15.33 7.90 3.97
C TYR A 104 14.63 6.64 4.46
N ILE A 105 15.19 5.49 4.14
CA ILE A 105 14.80 4.17 4.63
C ILE A 105 15.99 3.56 5.36
N SER A 106 15.80 3.11 6.59
CA SER A 106 16.85 2.40 7.34
C SER A 106 17.10 1.01 6.75
N LYS A 107 18.37 0.59 6.72
CA LYS A 107 18.71 -0.80 6.37
C LYS A 107 18.16 -1.82 7.39
N ASP A 108 17.90 -1.39 8.61
CA ASP A 108 17.31 -2.24 9.65
C ASP A 108 15.90 -2.71 9.29
N CYS A 109 15.25 -2.06 8.30
CA CYS A 109 13.93 -2.48 7.80
C CYS A 109 13.94 -3.92 7.25
N THR A 110 15.11 -4.50 6.91
CA THR A 110 15.21 -5.89 6.44
C THR A 110 14.77 -6.93 7.47
N GLY A 111 14.87 -6.61 8.75
CA GLY A 111 14.37 -7.44 9.85
C GLY A 111 13.06 -6.94 10.46
N THR A 112 12.54 -5.81 9.99
CA THR A 112 11.34 -5.18 10.56
C THR A 112 10.08 -5.78 9.97
N LYS A 113 9.14 -6.18 10.83
CA LYS A 113 7.81 -6.64 10.45
C LYS A 113 6.84 -5.47 10.31
N ALA A 114 5.72 -5.71 9.66
CA ALA A 114 4.67 -4.71 9.47
C ALA A 114 4.16 -4.11 10.80
N GLU A 115 3.98 -4.95 11.81
CA GLU A 115 3.57 -4.49 13.15
C GLU A 115 4.60 -3.55 13.77
N ASP A 116 5.89 -3.89 13.70
CA ASP A 116 6.97 -3.08 14.26
C ASP A 116 7.11 -1.73 13.53
N ALA A 117 6.93 -1.74 12.20
CA ALA A 117 6.91 -0.52 11.40
C ALA A 117 5.74 0.41 11.79
N GLY A 118 4.52 -0.14 11.93
CA GLY A 118 3.36 0.62 12.39
C GLY A 118 3.54 1.17 13.81
N GLN A 119 4.11 0.38 14.73
CA GLN A 119 4.45 0.83 16.08
C GLN A 119 5.49 1.96 16.07
N GLY A 120 6.48 1.88 15.20
CA GLY A 120 7.50 2.93 15.04
C GLY A 120 6.88 4.28 14.65
N PHE A 121 5.89 4.29 13.76
CA PHE A 121 5.11 5.48 13.43
C PHE A 121 4.27 5.95 14.62
N MET A 122 3.51 5.06 15.26
CA MET A 122 2.62 5.40 16.38
C MET A 122 3.39 5.98 17.58
N ASN A 123 4.61 5.48 17.84
CA ASN A 123 5.45 5.95 18.93
C ASN A 123 6.22 7.25 18.60
N GLY A 124 6.07 7.79 17.39
CA GLY A 124 6.78 8.99 16.95
C GLY A 124 8.28 8.79 16.70
N THR A 125 8.71 7.56 16.44
CA THR A 125 10.08 7.26 16.00
C THR A 125 10.29 7.74 14.56
N TYR A 126 9.29 7.53 13.71
CA TYR A 126 9.29 7.91 12.30
C TYR A 126 8.18 8.91 12.00
N PRO A 127 8.47 9.99 11.25
CA PRO A 127 7.46 10.98 10.89
C PRO A 127 6.49 10.53 9.81
N MET A 128 6.82 9.51 9.03
CA MET A 128 6.00 9.04 7.92
C MET A 128 5.91 7.50 7.90
N PHE A 129 4.77 7.02 7.40
CA PHE A 129 4.51 5.59 7.22
C PHE A 129 3.65 5.37 5.97
N PHE A 130 4.15 4.60 5.01
CA PHE A 130 3.40 4.25 3.81
C PHE A 130 2.80 2.87 3.98
N SER A 131 1.51 2.80 4.28
CA SER A 131 0.83 1.53 4.52
C SER A 131 -0.67 1.61 4.31
N GLY A 132 -1.33 0.48 4.49
CA GLY A 132 -2.74 0.34 4.17
C GLY A 132 -3.71 0.99 5.14
N THR A 133 -4.92 1.19 4.63
CA THR A 133 -6.04 1.77 5.37
C THR A 133 -6.51 0.91 6.55
N TRP A 134 -6.08 -0.35 6.65
CA TRP A 134 -6.31 -1.21 7.81
C TRP A 134 -5.63 -0.72 9.10
N TRP A 135 -4.65 0.17 9.00
CA TRP A 135 -4.05 0.86 10.16
C TRP A 135 -4.88 2.03 10.67
N PHE A 136 -5.77 2.58 9.83
CA PHE A 136 -6.45 3.83 10.09
C PHE A 136 -7.26 3.82 11.39
N GLY A 137 -8.13 2.83 11.57
CA GLY A 137 -8.94 2.68 12.79
C GLY A 137 -8.09 2.52 14.05
N ARG A 138 -6.94 1.85 13.94
CA ARG A 138 -5.99 1.71 15.04
C ARG A 138 -5.32 3.04 15.37
N PHE A 139 -4.91 3.81 14.38
CA PHE A 139 -4.35 5.15 14.63
C PHE A 139 -5.38 6.07 15.28
N GLN A 140 -6.65 6.00 14.89
CA GLN A 140 -7.72 6.75 15.54
C GLN A 140 -7.90 6.34 17.01
N SER A 141 -7.81 5.05 17.33
CA SER A 141 -7.99 4.54 18.69
C SER A 141 -6.80 4.82 19.60
N ASP A 142 -5.58 4.61 19.09
CA ASP A 142 -4.36 4.55 19.91
C ASP A 142 -3.56 5.86 19.88
N MET A 143 -3.68 6.66 18.81
CA MET A 143 -2.99 7.95 18.65
C MET A 143 -3.88 9.16 18.96
N LYS A 144 -4.80 9.06 19.93
CA LYS A 144 -5.78 10.12 20.26
C LYS A 144 -5.18 11.47 20.61
N ASN A 145 -3.97 11.48 21.16
CA ASN A 145 -3.28 12.71 21.58
C ASN A 145 -2.21 13.17 20.58
N ALA A 146 -2.01 12.42 19.50
CA ALA A 146 -1.06 12.78 18.45
C ALA A 146 -1.80 13.46 17.29
N ASN A 147 -1.17 14.47 16.74
CA ASN A 147 -1.68 15.14 15.54
C ASN A 147 -1.10 14.43 14.32
N TRP A 148 -1.94 13.68 13.60
CA TRP A 148 -1.55 12.95 12.39
C TRP A 148 -2.55 13.19 11.26
N THR A 149 -2.10 12.98 10.04
CA THR A 149 -2.92 13.08 8.83
C THR A 149 -2.48 12.03 7.82
N PHE A 150 -3.14 11.98 6.69
CA PHE A 150 -2.81 11.08 5.58
C PHE A 150 -3.02 11.79 4.23
N SER A 151 -2.45 11.21 3.18
CA SER A 151 -2.78 11.54 1.79
C SER A 151 -2.56 10.31 0.91
N THR A 152 -3.09 10.35 -0.31
CA THR A 152 -2.61 9.45 -1.37
C THR A 152 -1.14 9.75 -1.68
N PHE A 153 -0.46 8.82 -2.34
CA PHE A 153 0.94 9.03 -2.76
C PHE A 153 1.00 10.22 -3.76
N PRO A 154 1.98 11.15 -3.60
CA PRO A 154 2.01 12.35 -4.43
C PRO A 154 2.33 12.07 -5.90
N ASP A 155 1.88 12.98 -6.77
CA ASP A 155 2.12 12.99 -8.22
C ASP A 155 1.69 11.72 -8.96
N THR A 156 0.69 11.00 -8.44
CA THR A 156 0.07 9.89 -9.14
C THR A 156 -1.42 9.82 -8.83
N ASP A 157 -2.21 9.51 -9.85
CA ASP A 157 -3.63 9.22 -9.66
C ASP A 157 -3.86 7.75 -9.26
N LYS A 158 -2.85 6.89 -9.42
CA LYS A 158 -2.97 5.46 -9.12
C LYS A 158 -2.62 5.18 -7.66
N VAL A 159 -3.38 4.27 -7.06
CA VAL A 159 -3.25 3.87 -5.66
C VAL A 159 -3.14 2.34 -5.58
N VAL A 160 -2.15 1.86 -4.84
CA VAL A 160 -2.07 0.43 -4.50
C VAL A 160 -3.26 0.07 -3.63
N GLY A 161 -4.02 -0.93 -4.01
CA GLY A 161 -5.18 -1.34 -3.23
C GLY A 161 -6.13 -2.26 -3.98
N SER A 162 -7.22 -2.58 -3.34
CA SER A 162 -8.29 -3.38 -3.93
C SER A 162 -9.66 -2.81 -3.59
N SER A 163 -10.64 -3.11 -4.44
CA SER A 163 -12.05 -2.79 -4.15
C SER A 163 -12.62 -3.68 -3.04
N GLY A 164 -11.78 -4.50 -2.42
CA GLY A 164 -12.06 -5.11 -1.15
C GLY A 164 -11.97 -6.63 -1.12
N ASN A 165 -12.11 -7.15 0.09
CA ASN A 165 -12.18 -8.57 0.34
C ASN A 165 -13.47 -9.18 -0.20
N ILE A 166 -13.34 -10.35 -0.78
CA ILE A 166 -14.42 -11.00 -1.51
C ILE A 166 -15.11 -12.04 -0.64
N TRP A 167 -16.43 -11.87 -0.44
CA TRP A 167 -17.27 -12.94 0.05
C TRP A 167 -17.54 -13.95 -1.07
N VAL A 168 -17.32 -15.23 -0.77
CA VAL A 168 -17.62 -16.33 -1.68
C VAL A 168 -18.41 -17.41 -0.95
N ILE A 169 -19.32 -18.08 -1.67
CA ILE A 169 -20.06 -19.23 -1.15
C ILE A 169 -19.61 -20.47 -1.96
N PRO A 170 -18.92 -21.44 -1.33
CA PRO A 170 -18.48 -22.64 -2.01
C PRO A 170 -19.67 -23.40 -2.62
N GLU A 171 -19.48 -23.97 -3.81
CA GLU A 171 -20.52 -24.69 -4.54
C GLU A 171 -21.12 -25.85 -3.75
N ASN A 172 -20.31 -26.55 -2.96
CA ASN A 172 -20.73 -27.70 -2.15
C ASN A 172 -21.26 -27.32 -0.75
N SER A 173 -21.39 -26.03 -0.42
CA SER A 173 -21.93 -25.58 0.86
C SER A 173 -23.39 -26.08 1.03
N LYS A 174 -23.70 -26.58 2.21
CA LYS A 174 -25.06 -26.99 2.61
C LYS A 174 -25.86 -25.86 3.27
N LYS A 175 -25.29 -24.64 3.36
CA LYS A 175 -25.83 -23.48 4.04
C LYS A 175 -25.82 -22.24 3.14
N LYS A 176 -26.01 -22.43 1.82
CA LYS A 176 -25.92 -21.33 0.83
C LYS A 176 -26.85 -20.17 1.16
N ASP A 177 -28.12 -20.47 1.52
CA ASP A 177 -29.09 -19.42 1.82
C ASP A 177 -28.73 -18.61 3.08
N LEU A 178 -28.20 -19.28 4.12
CA LEU A 178 -27.73 -18.58 5.33
C LEU A 178 -26.46 -17.76 5.04
N ALA A 179 -25.57 -18.27 4.21
CA ALA A 179 -24.39 -17.54 3.78
C ALA A 179 -24.77 -16.29 2.97
N ALA A 180 -25.74 -16.42 2.05
CA ALA A 180 -26.25 -15.27 1.30
C ALA A 180 -26.88 -14.22 2.22
N GLN A 181 -27.74 -14.63 3.17
CA GLN A 181 -28.31 -13.72 4.17
C GLN A 181 -27.24 -13.00 5.00
N PHE A 182 -26.19 -13.71 5.42
CA PHE A 182 -25.06 -13.09 6.13
C PHE A 182 -24.38 -12.03 5.26
N ILE A 183 -24.11 -12.33 3.99
CA ILE A 183 -23.52 -11.39 3.06
C ILE A 183 -24.42 -10.15 2.90
N ASP A 184 -25.74 -10.35 2.70
CA ASP A 184 -26.69 -9.25 2.57
C ASP A 184 -26.69 -8.34 3.81
N ILE A 185 -26.60 -8.93 5.02
CA ILE A 185 -26.48 -8.15 6.27
C ILE A 185 -25.20 -7.31 6.26
N THR A 186 -24.06 -7.89 5.87
CA THR A 186 -22.77 -7.15 5.85
C THR A 186 -22.74 -6.00 4.84
N LEU A 187 -23.62 -6.03 3.84
CA LEU A 187 -23.76 -5.02 2.80
C LEU A 187 -24.92 -4.03 3.05
N SER A 188 -25.67 -4.20 4.15
CA SER A 188 -26.71 -3.25 4.50
C SER A 188 -26.12 -1.88 4.84
N ASP A 189 -26.87 -0.82 4.56
CA ASP A 189 -26.47 0.56 4.86
C ASP A 189 -26.04 0.72 6.32
N GLU A 190 -26.81 0.14 7.26
CA GLU A 190 -26.52 0.20 8.69
C GLU A 190 -25.13 -0.38 9.03
N VAL A 191 -24.79 -1.54 8.47
CA VAL A 191 -23.50 -2.20 8.75
C VAL A 191 -22.34 -1.50 8.03
N GLN A 192 -22.56 -1.01 6.82
CA GLN A 192 -21.56 -0.24 6.07
C GLN A 192 -21.26 1.11 6.76
N ASP A 193 -22.29 1.83 7.22
CA ASP A 193 -22.13 3.08 7.98
C ASP A 193 -21.44 2.81 9.34
N LEU A 194 -21.78 1.71 10.03
CA LEU A 194 -21.11 1.29 11.26
C LEU A 194 -19.62 0.97 11.03
N MET A 195 -19.30 0.27 9.95
CA MET A 195 -17.92 -0.02 9.56
C MET A 195 -17.13 1.28 9.32
N GLY A 196 -17.69 2.23 8.58
CA GLY A 196 -17.08 3.55 8.36
C GLY A 196 -16.85 4.28 9.68
N ASN A 197 -17.85 4.37 10.55
CA ASN A 197 -17.73 5.03 11.85
C ASN A 197 -16.76 4.32 12.82
N SER A 198 -16.34 3.10 12.50
CA SER A 198 -15.33 2.33 13.25
C SER A 198 -13.92 2.46 12.64
N GLY A 199 -13.72 3.35 11.67
CA GLY A 199 -12.43 3.59 11.01
C GLY A 199 -12.08 2.55 9.93
N GLY A 200 -13.06 1.78 9.44
CA GLY A 200 -12.92 0.92 8.28
C GLY A 200 -13.14 1.69 6.98
N LEU A 201 -12.94 1.01 5.84
CA LEU A 201 -13.15 1.56 4.51
C LEU A 201 -14.28 0.80 3.80
N PRO A 202 -15.56 1.08 4.14
CA PRO A 202 -16.71 0.43 3.51
C PRO A 202 -16.83 0.85 2.03
N ILE A 203 -17.42 -0.03 1.22
CA ILE A 203 -17.62 0.24 -0.22
C ILE A 203 -18.97 0.91 -0.52
N ALA A 204 -19.88 0.94 0.45
CA ALA A 204 -21.25 1.41 0.24
C ALA A 204 -21.77 2.32 1.39
N ALA A 205 -20.90 2.82 2.26
CA ALA A 205 -21.32 3.77 3.28
C ALA A 205 -21.69 5.12 2.67
N ASP A 206 -22.66 5.77 3.29
CA ASP A 206 -23.00 7.15 3.01
C ASP A 206 -22.02 8.08 3.75
N PRO A 207 -21.13 8.83 3.06
CA PRO A 207 -20.18 9.72 3.72
C PRO A 207 -20.85 10.76 4.64
N ASP A 208 -22.12 11.13 4.39
CA ASP A 208 -22.83 12.09 5.23
C ASP A 208 -23.28 11.51 6.58
N LYS A 209 -23.27 10.19 6.72
CA LYS A 209 -23.52 9.49 7.99
C LYS A 209 -22.26 9.17 8.79
N ILE A 210 -21.09 9.46 8.23
CA ILE A 210 -19.81 9.28 8.91
C ILE A 210 -19.54 10.49 9.78
N THR A 211 -19.35 10.27 11.07
CA THR A 211 -19.24 11.32 12.09
C THR A 211 -17.81 11.82 12.33
N ASP A 212 -16.81 10.98 12.06
CA ASP A 212 -15.41 11.37 12.17
C ASP A 212 -14.91 11.95 10.85
N GLU A 213 -14.40 13.18 10.90
CA GLU A 213 -14.00 13.95 9.71
C GLU A 213 -12.84 13.29 8.94
N LYS A 214 -11.88 12.67 9.63
CA LYS A 214 -10.77 11.96 8.96
C LYS A 214 -11.25 10.71 8.25
N THR A 215 -12.17 9.97 8.87
CA THR A 215 -12.78 8.79 8.24
C THR A 215 -13.63 9.18 7.04
N LYS A 216 -14.39 10.28 7.16
CA LYS A 216 -15.15 10.85 6.04
C LYS A 216 -14.24 11.24 4.88
N GLU A 217 -13.12 11.89 5.19
CA GLU A 217 -12.09 12.25 4.19
C GLU A 217 -11.50 11.00 3.52
N LEU A 218 -11.18 9.95 4.31
CA LEU A 218 -10.66 8.69 3.79
C LEU A 218 -11.65 8.03 2.82
N ILE A 219 -12.90 7.87 3.21
CA ILE A 219 -13.95 7.26 2.39
C ILE A 219 -14.17 8.07 1.12
N THR A 220 -14.24 9.40 1.23
CA THR A 220 -14.41 10.30 0.09
C THR A 220 -13.24 10.20 -0.89
N SER A 221 -12.01 10.17 -0.38
CA SER A 221 -10.79 10.01 -1.18
C SER A 221 -10.78 8.67 -1.91
N PHE A 222 -11.14 7.58 -1.22
CA PHE A 222 -11.19 6.25 -1.82
C PHE A 222 -12.29 6.12 -2.88
N ASN A 223 -13.46 6.69 -2.65
CA ASN A 223 -14.52 6.75 -3.65
C ASN A 223 -14.04 7.46 -4.92
N GLY A 224 -13.30 8.55 -4.79
CA GLY A 224 -12.69 9.24 -5.94
C GLY A 224 -11.66 8.38 -6.69
N VAL A 225 -10.93 7.50 -6.00
CA VAL A 225 -10.02 6.52 -6.63
C VAL A 225 -10.81 5.46 -7.41
N LEU A 226 -11.92 4.96 -6.84
CA LEU A 226 -12.79 3.99 -7.51
C LEU A 226 -13.46 4.58 -8.75
N GLU A 227 -13.99 5.78 -8.66
CA GLU A 227 -14.65 6.48 -9.80
C GLU A 227 -13.69 6.67 -10.98
N LYS A 228 -12.41 6.92 -10.71
CA LYS A 228 -11.36 7.06 -11.73
C LYS A 228 -10.80 5.73 -12.24
N ASN A 229 -11.25 4.60 -11.68
CA ASN A 229 -10.63 3.28 -11.92
C ASN A 229 -9.10 3.30 -11.72
N ALA A 230 -8.69 3.92 -10.64
CA ALA A 230 -7.28 4.23 -10.37
C ALA A 230 -6.60 3.25 -9.40
N LEU A 231 -7.27 2.16 -9.03
CA LEU A 231 -6.63 1.11 -8.23
C LEU A 231 -5.64 0.31 -9.09
N GLY A 232 -4.43 0.09 -8.53
CA GLY A 232 -3.52 -0.96 -8.95
C GLY A 232 -3.52 -2.05 -7.89
N PHE A 233 -3.88 -3.27 -8.28
CA PHE A 233 -3.95 -4.38 -7.32
C PHE A 233 -2.59 -4.66 -6.68
N TYR A 234 -2.56 -5.27 -5.51
CA TYR A 234 -1.34 -5.58 -4.78
C TYR A 234 -0.34 -6.40 -5.62
N PRO A 235 0.99 -6.22 -5.43
CA PRO A 235 1.98 -6.84 -6.30
C PRO A 235 2.27 -8.31 -6.01
N ASP A 236 1.81 -8.83 -4.87
CA ASP A 236 2.27 -10.09 -4.26
C ASP A 236 1.48 -11.35 -4.65
N TRP A 237 0.43 -11.19 -5.46
CA TRP A 237 -0.52 -12.26 -5.78
C TRP A 237 -0.13 -13.21 -6.94
N PRO A 238 0.78 -12.89 -7.89
CA PRO A 238 0.85 -13.62 -9.16
C PRO A 238 1.16 -15.11 -9.03
N THR A 239 1.94 -15.49 -8.01
CA THR A 239 2.22 -16.89 -7.70
C THR A 239 2.07 -17.13 -6.20
N SER A 240 1.96 -18.39 -5.78
CA SER A 240 1.95 -18.74 -4.35
C SER A 240 3.25 -18.41 -3.61
N THR A 241 4.31 -18.08 -4.32
CA THR A 241 5.64 -17.76 -3.78
C THR A 241 6.07 -16.31 -4.06
N PHE A 242 5.25 -15.53 -4.78
CA PHE A 242 5.67 -14.20 -5.23
C PHE A 242 5.79 -13.21 -4.06
N TYR A 243 4.97 -13.35 -3.03
CA TYR A 243 5.10 -12.57 -1.80
C TYR A 243 6.50 -12.72 -1.18
N ASP A 244 6.95 -13.95 -1.00
CA ASP A 244 8.27 -14.25 -0.43
C ASP A 244 9.40 -13.82 -1.36
N GLU A 245 9.25 -14.01 -2.67
CA GLU A 245 10.22 -13.59 -3.68
C GLU A 245 10.39 -12.06 -3.69
N LEU A 246 9.28 -11.32 -3.69
CA LEU A 246 9.30 -9.86 -3.70
C LEU A 246 9.98 -9.30 -2.45
N ASN A 247 9.64 -9.83 -1.28
CA ASN A 247 10.27 -9.43 -0.03
C ASN A 247 11.77 -9.79 -0.02
N SER A 248 12.15 -11.00 -0.43
CA SER A 248 13.55 -11.43 -0.50
C SER A 248 14.37 -10.55 -1.45
N SER A 249 13.85 -10.28 -2.64
CA SER A 249 14.49 -9.42 -3.62
C SER A 249 14.69 -7.99 -3.11
N LEU A 250 13.70 -7.44 -2.42
CA LEU A 250 13.79 -6.12 -1.81
C LEU A 250 14.76 -6.10 -0.61
N GLN A 251 14.81 -7.17 0.21
CA GLN A 251 15.83 -7.31 1.26
C GLN A 251 17.25 -7.31 0.69
N GLU A 252 17.48 -8.03 -0.40
CA GLU A 252 18.78 -8.04 -1.08
C GLU A 252 19.15 -6.66 -1.64
N LEU A 253 18.17 -5.95 -2.20
CA LEU A 253 18.37 -4.58 -2.70
C LEU A 253 18.77 -3.63 -1.57
N VAL A 254 18.04 -3.66 -0.44
CA VAL A 254 18.27 -2.81 0.74
C VAL A 254 19.62 -3.10 1.38
N ASN A 255 19.99 -4.37 1.50
CA ASN A 255 21.29 -4.81 2.03
C ASN A 255 22.44 -4.52 1.06
N GLY A 256 22.15 -4.28 -0.23
CA GLY A 256 23.14 -4.05 -1.27
C GLY A 256 23.86 -5.32 -1.74
N THR A 257 23.30 -6.49 -1.47
CA THR A 257 23.83 -7.79 -1.93
C THR A 257 23.45 -8.10 -3.37
N SER A 258 22.36 -7.49 -3.87
CA SER A 258 21.95 -7.58 -5.28
C SER A 258 21.74 -6.21 -5.89
N GLY A 259 21.96 -6.14 -7.21
CA GLY A 259 21.75 -4.92 -8.00
C GLY A 259 20.31 -4.79 -8.50
N VAL A 260 19.96 -3.59 -9.00
CA VAL A 260 18.63 -3.30 -9.56
C VAL A 260 18.22 -4.33 -10.61
N LYS A 261 19.13 -4.64 -11.56
CA LYS A 261 18.84 -5.60 -12.63
C LYS A 261 18.62 -7.02 -12.12
N ASP A 262 19.41 -7.40 -11.09
CA ASP A 262 19.38 -8.77 -10.57
C ASP A 262 18.06 -9.03 -9.82
N VAL A 263 17.64 -8.13 -8.94
CA VAL A 263 16.37 -8.27 -8.23
C VAL A 263 15.15 -8.26 -9.18
N LEU A 264 15.20 -7.43 -10.23
CA LEU A 264 14.13 -7.43 -11.25
C LEU A 264 14.11 -8.72 -12.08
N ASN A 265 15.25 -9.37 -12.31
CA ASN A 265 15.30 -10.68 -12.94
C ASN A 265 14.73 -11.78 -12.01
N GLN A 266 15.05 -11.74 -10.72
CA GLN A 266 14.50 -12.68 -9.74
C GLN A 266 12.95 -12.59 -9.69
N MET A 267 12.41 -11.37 -9.58
CA MET A 267 10.96 -11.13 -9.62
C MET A 267 10.34 -11.62 -10.93
N LYS A 268 10.97 -11.32 -12.07
CA LYS A 268 10.55 -11.80 -13.39
C LYS A 268 10.46 -13.31 -13.45
N ASP A 269 11.53 -14.00 -13.02
CA ASP A 269 11.61 -15.46 -13.10
C ASP A 269 10.52 -16.15 -12.25
N ASN A 270 10.16 -15.56 -11.11
CA ASN A 270 9.05 -16.04 -10.28
C ASN A 270 7.70 -15.76 -10.93
N TYR A 271 7.49 -14.54 -11.47
CA TYR A 271 6.28 -14.16 -12.18
C TYR A 271 6.04 -15.06 -13.41
N ASP A 272 7.05 -15.29 -14.24
CA ASP A 272 6.94 -16.12 -15.44
C ASP A 272 6.53 -17.57 -15.11
N LYS A 273 7.04 -18.13 -13.99
CA LYS A 273 6.56 -19.42 -13.47
C LYS A 273 5.07 -19.39 -13.11
N GLY A 274 4.58 -18.28 -12.60
CA GLY A 274 3.16 -18.11 -12.31
C GLY A 274 2.30 -18.09 -13.57
N VAL A 275 2.73 -17.35 -14.59
CA VAL A 275 2.08 -17.32 -15.90
C VAL A 275 2.02 -18.73 -16.52
N GLU A 276 3.14 -19.46 -16.49
CA GLU A 276 3.21 -20.83 -17.00
C GLU A 276 2.27 -21.76 -16.21
N ALA A 277 2.28 -21.68 -14.87
CA ALA A 277 1.44 -22.51 -14.00
C ALA A 277 -0.07 -22.22 -14.18
N ALA A 278 -0.41 -20.96 -14.48
CA ALA A 278 -1.79 -20.56 -14.78
C ALA A 278 -2.28 -21.08 -16.15
N GLY A 279 -1.38 -21.61 -16.99
CA GLY A 279 -1.71 -22.09 -18.32
C GLY A 279 -2.12 -20.98 -19.29
N VAL A 280 -1.79 -19.75 -18.99
CA VAL A 280 -1.99 -18.59 -19.85
C VAL A 280 -0.87 -18.58 -20.89
N LYS A 281 -1.25 -18.68 -22.16
CA LYS A 281 -0.25 -18.58 -23.24
C LYS A 281 0.17 -17.12 -23.37
N SER A 282 1.44 -16.85 -23.16
CA SER A 282 2.10 -15.61 -23.53
C SER A 282 1.96 -15.30 -25.03
#